data_d7b6a5d36ce182222c05c0dc79bfc0f3
#
_entry.id   d7b6a5d36ce182222c05c0dc79bfc0f3
#
_cell.length_a   1.000
_cell.length_b   1.000
_cell.length_c   1.000
_cell.angle_alpha   90.00
_cell.angle_beta   90.00
_cell.angle_gamma   90.00
#
_symmetry.space_group_name_H-M   'P 1'
#
loop_
_entity.id
_entity.type
_entity.pdbx_description
1 polymer ?
#
loop_
_entity_poly.entity_id
_entity_poly.type
_entity_poly.pdbx_seq_one_letter_code
_entity_poly.pdbx_strand_id
1 'polypeptide(L)'
;MTKENGVKVLTDMVADFVAHIGKKLPDDVVEKLEELGSQESAALPKVLYETMTKNQGLAVELNRPSCQDTGVLQFWLKCGTNFPYINELEALLKEAVVQATFAAPLRHNSVETFDEYNTKKNVGKGTPTVWWDIVPNSDKCEIYAYMAGGGCTLPGKAMVLMPGAGYEGVTDFVLDQMTTYGLNACPPLLVGVGVGTSIETAALNSKKALMRPIGSHNDNANAAKMERLLEDGINAIGLGPQGMGGKYSVMGVNIENTARHPSTIGVAVNVGCWSHRRGHLTVNSDLTVTCDTHSTWKFNA
;
A
#
# COMPACT_ATOMS: atom_id res chain seq x y z
N MET A 1 -30.07 5.89 -14.52
CA MET A 1 -29.69 6.51 -13.21
C MET A 1 -29.34 7.97 -13.48
N THR A 2 -29.75 8.91 -12.61
CA THR A 2 -29.26 10.30 -12.72
C THR A 2 -27.79 10.37 -12.34
N LYS A 3 -27.04 11.38 -12.84
CA LYS A 3 -25.63 11.56 -12.50
C LYS A 3 -25.42 11.71 -10.99
N GLU A 4 -26.28 12.46 -10.32
CA GLU A 4 -26.23 12.67 -8.87
C GLU A 4 -26.39 11.35 -8.09
N ASN A 5 -27.35 10.51 -8.48
CA ASN A 5 -27.50 9.17 -7.88
C ASN A 5 -26.28 8.29 -8.14
N GLY A 6 -25.68 8.37 -9.33
CA GLY A 6 -24.46 7.63 -9.65
C GLY A 6 -23.28 8.06 -8.79
N VAL A 7 -23.09 9.37 -8.57
CA VAL A 7 -22.06 9.90 -7.67
C VAL A 7 -22.26 9.38 -6.24
N LYS A 8 -23.52 9.38 -5.75
CA LYS A 8 -23.83 8.86 -4.42
C LYS A 8 -23.50 7.37 -4.30
N VAL A 9 -23.92 6.55 -5.26
CA VAL A 9 -23.64 5.10 -5.28
C VAL A 9 -22.14 4.85 -5.27
N LEU A 10 -21.38 5.58 -6.09
CA LEU A 10 -19.92 5.43 -6.16
C LEU A 10 -19.24 5.89 -4.85
N THR A 11 -19.72 6.95 -4.23
CA THR A 11 -19.23 7.40 -2.92
C THR A 11 -19.45 6.33 -1.84
N ASP A 12 -20.66 5.80 -1.76
CA ASP A 12 -21.03 4.78 -0.77
C ASP A 12 -20.22 3.47 -1.01
N MET A 13 -20.02 3.10 -2.28
CA MET A 13 -19.19 1.96 -2.68
C MET A 13 -17.74 2.11 -2.20
N VAL A 14 -17.12 3.24 -2.48
CA VAL A 14 -15.73 3.50 -2.05
C VAL A 14 -15.64 3.60 -0.52
N ALA A 15 -16.62 4.20 0.13
CA ALA A 15 -16.66 4.30 1.59
C ALA A 15 -16.73 2.90 2.24
N ASP A 16 -17.60 2.02 1.75
CA ASP A 16 -17.71 0.64 2.21
C ASP A 16 -16.41 -0.13 1.98
N PHE A 17 -15.82 0.05 0.81
CA PHE A 17 -14.54 -0.59 0.48
C PHE A 17 -13.39 -0.11 1.38
N VAL A 18 -13.26 1.19 1.62
CA VAL A 18 -12.25 1.75 2.55
C VAL A 18 -12.47 1.23 3.98
N ALA A 19 -13.72 1.18 4.43
CA ALA A 19 -14.07 0.59 5.72
C ALA A 19 -13.70 -0.90 5.80
N HIS A 20 -13.88 -1.63 4.69
CA HIS A 20 -13.53 -3.04 4.59
C HIS A 20 -12.02 -3.27 4.69
N ILE A 21 -11.21 -2.58 3.88
CA ILE A 21 -9.74 -2.73 3.90
C ILE A 21 -9.11 -2.28 5.22
N GLY A 22 -9.79 -1.44 5.98
CA GLY A 22 -9.36 -1.07 7.34
C GLY A 22 -9.41 -2.24 8.33
N LYS A 23 -10.29 -3.22 8.09
CA LYS A 23 -10.59 -4.36 8.97
C LYS A 23 -10.02 -5.68 8.47
N LYS A 24 -10.01 -5.87 7.17
CA LYS A 24 -9.57 -7.11 6.52
C LYS A 24 -8.37 -6.84 5.62
N LEU A 25 -7.33 -7.65 5.76
CA LEU A 25 -6.17 -7.61 4.87
C LEU A 25 -6.52 -8.20 3.50
N PRO A 26 -5.81 -7.78 2.44
CA PRO A 26 -5.89 -8.43 1.14
C PRO A 26 -5.63 -9.93 1.22
N ASP A 27 -6.26 -10.69 0.36
CA ASP A 27 -6.18 -12.15 0.38
C ASP A 27 -4.72 -12.64 0.25
N ASP A 28 -3.93 -12.05 -0.65
CA ASP A 28 -2.50 -12.39 -0.84
C ASP A 28 -1.61 -12.06 0.38
N VAL A 29 -1.97 -11.04 1.15
CA VAL A 29 -1.26 -10.72 2.41
C VAL A 29 -1.57 -11.77 3.47
N VAL A 30 -2.84 -12.17 3.58
CA VAL A 30 -3.25 -13.22 4.53
C VAL A 30 -2.55 -14.54 4.20
N GLU A 31 -2.63 -14.97 2.93
CA GLU A 31 -1.98 -16.20 2.44
C GLU A 31 -0.47 -16.18 2.71
N LYS A 32 0.19 -15.03 2.47
CA LYS A 32 1.63 -14.92 2.71
C LYS A 32 1.99 -14.99 4.19
N LEU A 33 1.22 -14.35 5.07
CA LEU A 33 1.46 -14.43 6.51
C LEU A 33 1.28 -15.87 7.05
N GLU A 34 0.29 -16.61 6.54
CA GLU A 34 0.07 -18.02 6.86
C GLU A 34 1.22 -18.89 6.34
N GLU A 35 1.67 -18.67 5.10
CA GLU A 35 2.85 -19.33 4.53
C GLU A 35 4.09 -19.13 5.40
N LEU A 36 4.45 -17.87 5.72
CA LEU A 36 5.61 -17.55 6.53
C LEU A 36 5.51 -18.17 7.93
N GLY A 37 4.36 -18.11 8.56
CA GLY A 37 4.09 -18.72 9.86
C GLY A 37 4.24 -20.23 9.87
N SER A 38 3.81 -20.90 8.79
CA SER A 38 3.92 -22.36 8.63
C SER A 38 5.36 -22.83 8.45
N GLN A 39 6.20 -21.99 7.84
CA GLN A 39 7.62 -22.28 7.56
C GLN A 39 8.56 -21.82 8.69
N GLU A 40 8.03 -21.11 9.71
CA GLU A 40 8.82 -20.63 10.83
C GLU A 40 9.08 -21.76 11.83
N SER A 41 10.33 -21.88 12.28
CA SER A 41 10.77 -22.92 13.22
C SER A 41 11.01 -22.40 14.63
N ALA A 42 11.31 -21.12 14.78
CA ALA A 42 11.56 -20.51 16.08
C ALA A 42 10.25 -20.26 16.85
N ALA A 43 10.22 -20.61 18.13
CA ALA A 43 8.99 -20.59 18.92
C ALA A 43 8.34 -19.21 19.03
N LEU A 44 9.11 -18.18 19.36
CA LEU A 44 8.57 -16.82 19.53
C LEU A 44 8.05 -16.20 18.26
N PRO A 45 8.79 -16.20 17.12
CA PRO A 45 8.26 -15.78 15.83
C PRO A 45 6.99 -16.49 15.40
N LYS A 46 6.90 -17.80 15.64
CA LYS A 46 5.71 -18.58 15.31
C LYS A 46 4.47 -18.09 16.09
N VAL A 47 4.59 -17.84 17.38
CA VAL A 47 3.51 -17.27 18.19
C VAL A 47 3.06 -15.90 17.67
N LEU A 48 3.98 -15.10 17.10
CA LEU A 48 3.63 -13.80 16.51
C LEU A 48 2.78 -13.95 15.25
N TYR A 49 3.11 -14.89 14.34
CA TYR A 49 2.27 -15.17 13.18
C TYR A 49 0.88 -15.67 13.58
N GLU A 50 0.80 -16.59 14.55
CA GLU A 50 -0.49 -17.06 15.12
C GLU A 50 -1.30 -15.89 15.71
N THR A 51 -0.63 -14.95 16.38
CA THR A 51 -1.25 -13.74 16.93
C THR A 51 -1.76 -12.82 15.84
N MET A 52 -1.01 -12.63 14.74
CA MET A 52 -1.45 -11.85 13.58
C MET A 52 -2.70 -12.44 12.94
N THR A 53 -2.74 -13.76 12.73
CA THR A 53 -3.90 -14.48 12.20
C THR A 53 -5.12 -14.32 13.13
N LYS A 54 -4.93 -14.51 14.43
CA LYS A 54 -5.99 -14.32 15.43
C LYS A 54 -6.51 -12.88 15.45
N ASN A 55 -5.61 -11.90 15.36
CA ASN A 55 -5.97 -10.48 15.28
C ASN A 55 -6.85 -10.17 14.07
N GLN A 56 -6.54 -10.77 12.91
CA GLN A 56 -7.37 -10.58 11.71
C GLN A 56 -8.79 -11.12 11.90
N GLY A 57 -8.95 -12.30 12.49
CA GLY A 57 -10.27 -12.85 12.84
C GLY A 57 -11.06 -11.92 13.77
N LEU A 58 -10.43 -11.45 14.85
CA LEU A 58 -11.05 -10.54 15.81
C LEU A 58 -11.42 -9.17 15.21
N ALA A 59 -10.59 -8.64 14.30
CA ALA A 59 -10.86 -7.37 13.63
C ALA A 59 -12.17 -7.44 12.83
N VAL A 60 -12.40 -8.52 12.11
CA VAL A 60 -13.63 -8.75 11.35
C VAL A 60 -14.82 -9.00 12.30
N GLU A 61 -14.66 -9.91 13.26
CA GLU A 61 -15.72 -10.30 14.22
C GLU A 61 -16.24 -9.10 15.03
N LEU A 62 -15.30 -8.29 15.55
CA LEU A 62 -15.62 -7.15 16.40
C LEU A 62 -15.91 -5.85 15.63
N ASN A 63 -15.86 -5.88 14.30
CA ASN A 63 -15.97 -4.70 13.44
C ASN A 63 -14.99 -3.58 13.87
N ARG A 64 -13.71 -3.91 13.98
CA ARG A 64 -12.64 -2.99 14.38
C ARG A 64 -11.50 -3.00 13.37
N PRO A 65 -10.73 -1.91 13.24
CA PRO A 65 -9.52 -1.92 12.42
C PRO A 65 -8.53 -3.00 12.86
N SER A 66 -7.83 -3.59 11.90
CA SER A 66 -6.82 -4.62 12.13
C SER A 66 -5.57 -4.12 12.88
N CYS A 67 -5.37 -2.81 12.92
CA CYS A 67 -4.27 -2.15 13.64
C CYS A 67 -4.77 -0.83 14.25
N GLN A 68 -4.21 -0.42 15.39
CA GLN A 68 -4.50 0.87 16.01
C GLN A 68 -4.06 2.05 15.16
N ASP A 69 -2.98 1.91 14.40
CA ASP A 69 -2.59 2.87 13.37
C ASP A 69 -3.33 2.53 12.09
N THR A 70 -4.48 3.17 11.89
CA THR A 70 -5.31 2.93 10.70
C THR A 70 -4.77 3.62 9.46
N GLY A 71 -3.70 4.41 9.60
CA GLY A 71 -3.01 5.06 8.49
C GLY A 71 -3.74 6.29 7.96
N VAL A 72 -3.14 6.87 6.92
CA VAL A 72 -3.70 7.95 6.11
C VAL A 72 -4.00 7.40 4.72
N LEU A 73 -5.17 7.73 4.18
CA LEU A 73 -5.62 7.23 2.88
C LEU A 73 -4.83 7.89 1.74
N GLN A 74 -4.41 7.06 0.81
CA GLN A 74 -3.80 7.44 -0.46
C GLN A 74 -4.50 6.66 -1.57
N PHE A 75 -4.80 7.32 -2.68
CA PHE A 75 -5.43 6.70 -3.83
C PHE A 75 -4.56 6.82 -5.07
N TRP A 76 -4.56 5.77 -5.87
CA TRP A 76 -4.06 5.80 -7.22
C TRP A 76 -5.21 5.48 -8.16
N LEU A 77 -5.47 6.39 -9.10
CA LEU A 77 -6.55 6.26 -10.07
C LEU A 77 -5.95 6.01 -11.46
N LYS A 78 -6.32 4.91 -12.09
CA LYS A 78 -6.18 4.75 -13.54
C LYS A 78 -7.54 4.98 -14.15
N CYS A 79 -7.81 6.22 -14.56
CA CYS A 79 -9.15 6.63 -14.95
C CYS A 79 -9.25 6.91 -16.44
N GLY A 80 -10.25 6.30 -17.06
CA GLY A 80 -10.60 6.53 -18.46
C GLY A 80 -11.12 7.94 -18.71
N THR A 81 -10.73 8.55 -19.85
CA THR A 81 -11.21 9.88 -20.24
C THR A 81 -12.72 9.94 -20.49
N ASN A 82 -13.36 8.79 -20.75
CA ASN A 82 -14.80 8.67 -20.95
C ASN A 82 -15.54 8.16 -19.71
N PHE A 83 -14.86 8.01 -18.57
CA PHE A 83 -15.51 7.60 -17.32
C PHE A 83 -16.48 8.67 -16.85
N PRO A 84 -17.80 8.36 -16.66
CA PRO A 84 -18.85 9.39 -16.49
C PRO A 84 -18.65 10.28 -15.26
N TYR A 85 -17.91 9.81 -14.25
CA TYR A 85 -17.75 10.46 -12.95
C TYR A 85 -16.35 11.03 -12.73
N ILE A 86 -15.52 11.15 -13.77
CA ILE A 86 -14.12 11.59 -13.64
C ILE A 86 -13.99 12.96 -12.95
N ASN A 87 -14.90 13.88 -13.23
CA ASN A 87 -14.87 15.23 -12.66
C ASN A 87 -15.21 15.27 -11.16
N GLU A 88 -15.93 14.29 -10.66
CA GLU A 88 -16.39 14.20 -9.28
C GLU A 88 -15.49 13.36 -8.38
N LEU A 89 -14.53 12.60 -8.97
CA LEU A 89 -13.74 11.60 -8.23
C LEU A 89 -13.03 12.15 -7.00
N GLU A 90 -12.33 13.28 -7.10
CA GLU A 90 -11.62 13.81 -5.92
C GLU A 90 -12.55 14.22 -4.78
N ALA A 91 -13.70 14.81 -5.11
CA ALA A 91 -14.68 15.20 -4.11
C ALA A 91 -15.34 13.99 -3.46
N LEU A 92 -15.74 13.00 -4.25
CA LEU A 92 -16.36 11.79 -3.73
C LEU A 92 -15.37 10.91 -2.92
N LEU A 93 -14.09 10.86 -3.29
CA LEU A 93 -13.08 10.14 -2.51
C LEU A 93 -12.89 10.76 -1.13
N LYS A 94 -12.88 12.09 -1.02
CA LYS A 94 -12.84 12.78 0.28
C LYS A 94 -14.06 12.46 1.13
N GLU A 95 -15.25 12.51 0.55
CA GLU A 95 -16.49 12.17 1.26
C GLU A 95 -16.50 10.69 1.67
N ALA A 96 -16.09 9.78 0.79
CA ALA A 96 -15.97 8.35 1.09
C ALA A 96 -15.02 8.08 2.27
N VAL A 97 -13.88 8.78 2.34
CA VAL A 97 -12.94 8.68 3.47
C VAL A 97 -13.59 9.16 4.78
N VAL A 98 -14.36 10.25 4.74
CA VAL A 98 -15.11 10.72 5.93
C VAL A 98 -16.10 9.65 6.39
N GLN A 99 -16.92 9.12 5.49
CA GLN A 99 -17.89 8.08 5.81
C GLN A 99 -17.22 6.82 6.38
N ALA A 100 -16.18 6.32 5.72
CA ALA A 100 -15.41 5.16 6.15
C ALA A 100 -14.76 5.36 7.53
N THR A 101 -14.31 6.59 7.84
CA THR A 101 -13.70 6.92 9.14
C THR A 101 -14.65 6.62 10.30
N PHE A 102 -15.94 6.88 10.13
CA PHE A 102 -16.93 6.60 11.17
C PHE A 102 -17.50 5.17 11.10
N ALA A 103 -17.64 4.62 9.89
CA ALA A 103 -18.19 3.27 9.71
C ALA A 103 -17.24 2.15 10.22
N ALA A 104 -15.92 2.31 10.05
CA ALA A 104 -14.92 1.34 10.49
C ALA A 104 -14.18 1.77 11.77
N PRO A 105 -14.68 2.66 12.60
CA PRO A 105 -14.08 3.53 13.60
C PRO A 105 -12.57 3.73 13.42
N LEU A 106 -12.19 4.29 12.27
CA LEU A 106 -10.79 4.59 11.97
C LEU A 106 -10.25 5.68 12.90
N ARG A 107 -8.98 5.60 13.22
CA ARG A 107 -8.31 6.62 13.99
C ARG A 107 -8.20 7.92 13.19
N HIS A 108 -8.27 9.07 13.85
CA HIS A 108 -8.18 10.38 13.20
C HIS A 108 -6.70 10.73 12.99
N ASN A 109 -6.15 10.41 11.82
CA ASN A 109 -4.72 10.52 11.53
C ASN A 109 -4.36 11.72 10.62
N SER A 110 -5.33 12.56 10.25
CA SER A 110 -5.07 13.73 9.41
C SER A 110 -4.88 14.98 10.25
N VAL A 111 -3.69 15.56 10.19
CA VAL A 111 -3.29 16.79 10.91
C VAL A 111 -2.89 17.84 9.88
N GLU A 112 -3.44 19.03 9.97
CA GLU A 112 -3.00 20.18 9.16
C GLU A 112 -1.59 20.59 9.63
N THR A 113 -0.63 20.53 8.69
CA THR A 113 0.78 20.85 8.95
C THR A 113 0.94 22.33 9.28
N PHE A 114 1.89 22.63 10.16
CA PHE A 114 2.20 23.94 10.75
C PHE A 114 1.18 24.46 11.75
N ASP A 115 -0.13 24.22 11.54
CA ASP A 115 -1.18 24.59 12.48
C ASP A 115 -1.39 23.53 13.57
N GLU A 116 -0.83 22.33 13.38
CA GLU A 116 -0.93 21.15 14.27
C GLU A 116 -2.38 20.81 14.66
N TYR A 117 -3.31 21.09 13.76
CA TYR A 117 -4.73 20.88 13.97
C TYR A 117 -5.17 19.53 13.39
N ASN A 118 -5.66 18.64 14.24
CA ASN A 118 -6.25 17.37 13.78
C ASN A 118 -7.67 17.60 13.24
N THR A 119 -7.90 17.26 11.99
CA THR A 119 -9.19 17.49 11.30
C THR A 119 -10.32 16.60 11.80
N LYS A 120 -10.02 15.49 12.49
CA LYS A 120 -10.96 14.48 13.02
C LYS A 120 -11.80 13.76 11.96
N LYS A 121 -11.42 13.84 10.70
CA LYS A 121 -12.17 13.28 9.55
C LYS A 121 -11.32 12.46 8.59
N ASN A 122 -10.00 12.32 8.81
CA ASN A 122 -9.02 11.73 7.89
C ASN A 122 -8.95 12.41 6.51
N VAL A 123 -9.47 13.63 6.41
CA VAL A 123 -9.33 14.53 5.27
C VAL A 123 -8.77 15.86 5.71
N GLY A 124 -7.97 16.49 4.86
CA GLY A 124 -7.33 17.78 5.12
C GLY A 124 -6.78 18.37 3.84
N LYS A 125 -5.89 19.38 3.96
CA LYS A 125 -5.24 19.97 2.79
C LYS A 125 -4.39 18.92 2.07
N GLY A 126 -4.76 18.56 0.82
CA GLY A 126 -4.07 17.53 0.02
C GLY A 126 -4.20 16.10 0.55
N THR A 127 -5.12 15.84 1.48
CA THR A 127 -5.39 14.52 2.06
C THR A 127 -6.89 14.17 1.93
N PRO A 128 -7.24 12.96 1.42
CA PRO A 128 -6.36 11.91 0.92
C PRO A 128 -5.53 12.37 -0.27
N THR A 129 -4.29 11.85 -0.39
CA THR A 129 -3.50 12.10 -1.59
C THR A 129 -4.05 11.27 -2.74
N VAL A 130 -4.24 11.91 -3.90
CA VAL A 130 -4.75 11.25 -5.11
C VAL A 130 -3.75 11.42 -6.24
N TRP A 131 -3.27 10.31 -6.80
CA TRP A 131 -2.45 10.28 -8.01
C TRP A 131 -3.28 9.78 -9.18
N TRP A 132 -2.98 10.28 -10.37
CA TRP A 132 -3.73 10.02 -11.58
C TRP A 132 -2.84 9.44 -12.67
N ASP A 133 -3.31 8.33 -13.25
CA ASP A 133 -2.92 7.84 -14.56
C ASP A 133 -4.16 7.95 -15.47
N ILE A 134 -4.08 8.77 -16.50
CA ILE A 134 -5.21 8.96 -17.44
C ILE A 134 -5.12 7.92 -18.57
N VAL A 135 -6.21 7.19 -18.79
CA VAL A 135 -6.32 6.15 -19.80
C VAL A 135 -7.18 6.67 -20.97
N PRO A 136 -6.58 6.99 -22.14
CA PRO A 136 -7.34 7.50 -23.27
C PRO A 136 -8.44 6.54 -23.75
N ASN A 137 -9.60 7.06 -24.09
CA ASN A 137 -10.72 6.36 -24.69
C ASN A 137 -11.32 5.22 -23.84
N SER A 138 -10.93 5.04 -22.60
CA SER A 138 -11.55 4.10 -21.67
C SER A 138 -12.72 4.76 -20.93
N ASP A 139 -13.72 3.97 -20.56
CA ASP A 139 -14.86 4.36 -19.75
C ASP A 139 -14.86 3.70 -18.35
N LYS A 140 -13.71 3.13 -17.95
CA LYS A 140 -13.50 2.48 -16.67
C LYS A 140 -12.62 3.32 -15.75
N CYS A 141 -12.72 3.08 -14.46
CA CYS A 141 -11.82 3.64 -13.46
C CYS A 141 -11.29 2.51 -12.53
N GLU A 142 -9.99 2.32 -12.52
CA GLU A 142 -9.33 1.51 -11.50
C GLU A 142 -8.99 2.40 -10.31
N ILE A 143 -9.38 1.99 -9.12
CA ILE A 143 -9.17 2.71 -7.86
C ILE A 143 -8.29 1.83 -6.96
N TYR A 144 -7.04 2.22 -6.80
CA TYR A 144 -6.16 1.65 -5.80
C TYR A 144 -6.23 2.48 -4.53
N ALA A 145 -6.56 1.85 -3.41
CA ALA A 145 -6.59 2.48 -2.10
C ALA A 145 -5.48 1.91 -1.22
N TYR A 146 -4.77 2.76 -0.50
CA TYR A 146 -3.72 2.37 0.44
C TYR A 146 -3.84 3.12 1.75
N MET A 147 -3.78 2.40 2.86
CA MET A 147 -3.78 2.96 4.21
C MET A 147 -2.35 2.98 4.75
N ALA A 148 -1.67 4.12 4.59
CA ALA A 148 -0.29 4.29 5.00
C ALA A 148 -0.18 4.62 6.49
N GLY A 149 0.27 3.67 7.29
CA GLY A 149 0.55 3.88 8.72
C GLY A 149 1.79 4.75 8.94
N GLY A 150 1.87 5.45 10.07
CA GLY A 150 3.00 6.30 10.42
C GLY A 150 4.31 5.52 10.56
N GLY A 151 4.28 4.36 11.22
CA GLY A 151 5.44 3.48 11.33
C GLY A 151 5.96 2.98 9.98
N CYS A 152 5.06 2.67 9.05
CA CYS A 152 5.41 2.27 7.68
C CYS A 152 6.05 3.39 6.87
N THR A 153 5.83 4.65 7.25
CA THR A 153 6.36 5.82 6.54
C THR A 153 7.80 6.13 6.92
N LEU A 154 8.24 5.74 8.13
CA LEU A 154 9.59 6.02 8.63
C LEU A 154 10.75 5.51 7.75
N PRO A 155 10.71 4.28 7.20
CA PRO A 155 11.74 3.81 6.29
C PRO A 155 11.71 4.47 4.91
N GLY A 156 10.67 5.26 4.62
CA GLY A 156 10.49 5.93 3.34
C GLY A 156 11.60 6.94 3.07
N LYS A 157 12.43 6.69 2.05
CA LYS A 157 13.51 7.59 1.61
C LYS A 157 13.70 7.55 0.10
N ALA A 158 14.21 8.64 -0.43
CA ALA A 158 14.57 8.77 -1.84
C ALA A 158 15.87 9.57 -2.01
N MET A 159 16.67 9.19 -2.99
CA MET A 159 17.89 9.92 -3.35
C MET A 159 18.25 9.73 -4.83
N VAL A 160 19.22 10.47 -5.30
CA VAL A 160 19.81 10.29 -6.62
C VAL A 160 21.25 9.83 -6.44
N LEU A 161 21.57 8.68 -6.99
CA LEU A 161 22.90 8.10 -7.00
C LEU A 161 23.67 8.54 -8.25
N MET A 162 24.99 8.65 -8.12
CA MET A 162 25.90 8.77 -9.26
C MET A 162 25.88 7.48 -10.08
N PRO A 163 26.04 7.53 -11.42
CA PRO A 163 25.94 6.35 -12.26
C PRO A 163 26.99 5.27 -11.93
N GLY A 164 28.13 5.69 -11.39
CA GLY A 164 29.19 4.77 -10.95
C GLY A 164 28.81 3.90 -9.73
N ALA A 165 27.79 4.27 -8.97
CA ALA A 165 27.28 3.43 -7.89
C ALA A 165 26.56 2.18 -8.42
N GLY A 166 26.06 2.23 -9.65
CA GLY A 166 25.37 1.11 -10.28
C GLY A 166 24.16 0.61 -9.50
N TYR A 167 23.74 -0.60 -9.79
CA TYR A 167 22.66 -1.25 -9.06
C TYR A 167 23.10 -1.84 -7.71
N GLU A 168 24.42 -1.97 -7.48
CA GLU A 168 24.98 -2.26 -6.15
C GLU A 168 24.64 -1.13 -5.19
N GLY A 169 24.84 0.14 -5.60
CA GLY A 169 24.45 1.29 -4.80
C GLY A 169 22.94 1.37 -4.52
N VAL A 170 22.09 0.88 -5.44
CA VAL A 170 20.65 0.74 -5.16
C VAL A 170 20.39 -0.31 -4.08
N THR A 171 21.09 -1.45 -4.15
CA THR A 171 21.01 -2.53 -3.14
C THR A 171 21.46 -2.02 -1.77
N ASP A 172 22.61 -1.37 -1.70
CA ASP A 172 23.17 -0.80 -0.47
C ASP A 172 22.19 0.20 0.15
N PHE A 173 21.62 1.08 -0.67
CA PHE A 173 20.63 2.07 -0.21
C PHE A 173 19.40 1.38 0.42
N VAL A 174 18.84 0.35 -0.22
CA VAL A 174 17.66 -0.36 0.30
C VAL A 174 18.01 -1.11 1.59
N LEU A 175 19.12 -1.85 1.62
CA LEU A 175 19.55 -2.61 2.80
C LEU A 175 19.87 -1.70 3.98
N ASP A 176 20.50 -0.54 3.76
CA ASP A 176 20.77 0.45 4.80
C ASP A 176 19.46 0.98 5.42
N GLN A 177 18.46 1.28 4.59
CA GLN A 177 17.16 1.70 5.11
C GLN A 177 16.45 0.62 5.91
N MET A 178 16.54 -0.65 5.47
CA MET A 178 15.91 -1.76 6.20
C MET A 178 16.65 -2.06 7.50
N THR A 179 17.97 -1.98 7.51
CA THR A 179 18.78 -2.15 8.72
C THR A 179 18.51 -1.06 9.75
N THR A 180 18.38 0.19 9.28
CA THR A 180 18.24 1.37 10.16
C THR A 180 16.81 1.54 10.67
N TYR A 181 15.80 1.34 9.81
CA TYR A 181 14.41 1.70 10.10
C TYR A 181 13.40 0.57 9.91
N GLY A 182 13.80 -0.59 9.37
CA GLY A 182 12.87 -1.66 9.05
C GLY A 182 12.07 -2.15 10.26
N LEU A 183 12.68 -2.21 11.43
CA LEU A 183 12.01 -2.57 12.67
C LEU A 183 10.83 -1.65 13.02
N ASN A 184 10.97 -0.34 12.76
CA ASN A 184 9.94 0.65 13.06
C ASN A 184 8.65 0.44 12.27
N ALA A 185 8.72 -0.25 11.13
CA ALA A 185 7.59 -0.52 10.26
C ALA A 185 6.85 -1.84 10.57
N CYS A 186 7.10 -2.47 11.69
CA CYS A 186 6.43 -3.69 12.16
C CYS A 186 6.53 -4.86 11.14
N PRO A 187 7.69 -5.52 11.02
CA PRO A 187 7.87 -6.67 10.11
C PRO A 187 6.92 -7.85 10.41
N PRO A 188 6.70 -8.78 9.44
CA PRO A 188 7.34 -8.83 8.12
C PRO A 188 6.84 -7.73 7.18
N LEU A 189 7.76 -7.19 6.37
CA LEU A 189 7.50 -6.02 5.53
C LEU A 189 7.18 -6.41 4.08
N LEU A 190 6.34 -5.64 3.40
CA LEU A 190 6.39 -5.55 1.94
C LEU A 190 7.24 -4.34 1.59
N VAL A 191 8.32 -4.55 0.83
CA VAL A 191 9.24 -3.48 0.45
C VAL A 191 8.99 -3.08 -1.00
N GLY A 192 8.63 -1.83 -1.20
CA GLY A 192 8.48 -1.22 -2.53
C GLY A 192 9.71 -0.39 -2.87
N VAL A 193 10.40 -0.77 -3.94
CA VAL A 193 11.55 -0.04 -4.46
C VAL A 193 11.16 0.64 -5.77
N GLY A 194 11.50 1.90 -5.90
CA GLY A 194 11.31 2.66 -7.12
C GLY A 194 12.64 3.08 -7.73
N VAL A 195 12.79 2.86 -9.03
CA VAL A 195 13.95 3.38 -9.79
C VAL A 195 13.40 4.26 -10.92
N GLY A 196 14.02 5.42 -11.14
CA GLY A 196 13.52 6.33 -12.17
C GLY A 196 14.46 7.50 -12.48
N THR A 197 13.92 8.48 -13.18
CA THR A 197 14.66 9.64 -13.69
C THR A 197 15.10 10.55 -12.55
N SER A 198 14.27 10.71 -11.52
CA SER A 198 14.42 11.72 -10.44
C SER A 198 13.86 11.19 -9.14
N ILE A 199 14.04 11.93 -8.04
CA ILE A 199 13.56 11.57 -6.71
C ILE A 199 12.05 11.34 -6.70
N GLU A 200 11.28 12.27 -7.25
CA GLU A 200 9.80 12.18 -7.26
C GLU A 200 9.31 11.01 -8.10
N THR A 201 9.93 10.74 -9.25
CA THR A 201 9.58 9.57 -10.08
C THR A 201 9.89 8.27 -9.36
N ALA A 202 11.06 8.17 -8.73
CA ALA A 202 11.44 7.00 -7.94
C ALA A 202 10.51 6.81 -6.73
N ALA A 203 10.16 7.90 -6.03
CA ALA A 203 9.24 7.83 -4.89
C ALA A 203 7.84 7.36 -5.30
N LEU A 204 7.31 7.84 -6.42
CA LEU A 204 6.03 7.35 -6.96
C LEU A 204 6.11 5.88 -7.37
N ASN A 205 7.18 5.47 -8.07
CA ASN A 205 7.38 4.08 -8.43
C ASN A 205 7.44 3.17 -7.20
N SER A 206 8.13 3.57 -6.13
CA SER A 206 8.19 2.77 -4.89
C SER A 206 6.81 2.61 -4.22
N LYS A 207 5.92 3.61 -4.34
CA LYS A 207 4.52 3.48 -3.91
C LYS A 207 3.70 2.57 -4.83
N LYS A 208 3.88 2.67 -6.15
CA LYS A 208 3.25 1.73 -7.11
C LYS A 208 3.65 0.29 -6.82
N ALA A 209 4.92 0.06 -6.50
CA ALA A 209 5.44 -1.25 -6.13
C ALA A 209 4.69 -1.87 -4.94
N LEU A 210 4.28 -1.07 -3.95
CA LEU A 210 3.48 -1.55 -2.82
C LEU A 210 2.04 -1.95 -3.20
N MET A 211 1.54 -1.48 -4.34
CA MET A 211 0.19 -1.84 -4.80
C MET A 211 0.16 -3.18 -5.56
N ARG A 212 1.31 -3.68 -5.98
CA ARG A 212 1.40 -4.97 -6.69
C ARG A 212 1.07 -6.13 -5.75
N PRO A 213 0.52 -7.24 -6.29
CA PRO A 213 0.33 -8.46 -5.53
C PRO A 213 1.65 -8.99 -4.95
N ILE A 214 1.60 -9.53 -3.74
CA ILE A 214 2.72 -10.24 -3.13
C ILE A 214 3.04 -11.48 -3.98
N GLY A 215 4.34 -11.73 -4.22
CA GLY A 215 4.79 -12.82 -5.08
C GLY A 215 4.74 -12.51 -6.58
N SER A 216 4.25 -11.33 -6.99
CA SER A 216 4.43 -10.86 -8.37
C SER A 216 5.88 -10.42 -8.60
N HIS A 217 6.32 -10.45 -9.84
CA HIS A 217 7.66 -10.00 -10.22
C HIS A 217 7.59 -8.95 -11.32
N ASN A 218 8.64 -8.13 -11.40
CA ASN A 218 8.79 -7.15 -12.48
C ASN A 218 8.95 -7.87 -13.83
N ASP A 219 8.35 -7.33 -14.89
CA ASP A 219 8.46 -7.88 -16.25
C ASP A 219 9.90 -7.87 -16.80
N ASN A 220 10.75 -6.97 -16.28
CA ASN A 220 12.16 -6.96 -16.59
C ASN A 220 12.89 -8.01 -15.75
N ALA A 221 13.50 -9.01 -16.41
CA ALA A 221 14.17 -10.13 -15.76
C ALA A 221 15.30 -9.72 -14.78
N ASN A 222 16.01 -8.61 -15.06
CA ASN A 222 17.06 -8.12 -14.17
C ASN A 222 16.45 -7.48 -12.91
N ALA A 223 15.36 -6.73 -13.06
CA ALA A 223 14.63 -6.17 -11.92
C ALA A 223 14.02 -7.30 -11.07
N ALA A 224 13.39 -8.31 -11.70
CA ALA A 224 12.85 -9.48 -10.99
C ALA A 224 13.95 -10.29 -10.27
N LYS A 225 15.15 -10.37 -10.83
CA LYS A 225 16.30 -10.97 -10.13
C LYS A 225 16.70 -10.14 -8.92
N MET A 226 16.69 -8.81 -9.05
CA MET A 226 17.05 -7.90 -7.97
C MET A 226 15.99 -7.94 -6.84
N GLU A 227 14.70 -8.08 -7.17
CA GLU A 227 13.63 -8.29 -6.15
C GLU A 227 13.99 -9.47 -5.23
N ARG A 228 14.36 -10.61 -5.81
CA ARG A 228 14.77 -11.81 -5.03
C ARG A 228 16.04 -11.60 -4.22
N LEU A 229 17.06 -10.97 -4.80
CA LEU A 229 18.30 -10.68 -4.09
C LEU A 229 18.08 -9.73 -2.89
N LEU A 230 17.22 -8.74 -3.05
CA LEU A 230 16.86 -7.84 -1.96
C LEU A 230 16.03 -8.56 -0.89
N GLU A 231 15.11 -9.43 -1.27
CA GLU A 231 14.34 -10.26 -0.34
C GLU A 231 15.27 -11.14 0.52
N ASP A 232 16.20 -11.85 -0.11
CA ASP A 232 17.22 -12.65 0.58
C ASP A 232 18.08 -11.79 1.51
N GLY A 233 18.57 -10.65 1.02
CA GLY A 233 19.39 -9.72 1.79
C GLY A 233 18.68 -9.15 3.01
N ILE A 234 17.42 -8.75 2.88
CA ILE A 234 16.64 -8.21 4.01
C ILE A 234 16.29 -9.32 5.01
N ASN A 235 15.98 -10.52 4.55
CA ASN A 235 15.79 -11.66 5.45
C ASN A 235 17.06 -11.99 6.22
N ALA A 236 18.24 -11.88 5.61
CA ALA A 236 19.52 -12.08 6.28
C ALA A 236 19.84 -11.05 7.37
N ILE A 237 19.20 -9.87 7.37
CA ILE A 237 19.29 -8.91 8.49
C ILE A 237 18.73 -9.54 9.79
N GLY A 238 17.75 -10.43 9.68
CA GLY A 238 17.22 -11.20 10.81
C GLY A 238 16.27 -10.40 11.71
N LEU A 239 15.53 -9.42 11.17
CA LEU A 239 14.53 -8.69 11.97
C LEU A 239 13.44 -9.62 12.49
N GLY A 240 12.92 -10.48 11.63
CA GLY A 240 11.80 -11.36 11.94
C GLY A 240 10.50 -10.62 12.27
N PRO A 241 9.39 -11.34 12.54
CA PRO A 241 8.11 -10.70 12.85
C PRO A 241 8.25 -9.85 14.11
N GLN A 242 7.82 -8.60 14.03
CA GLN A 242 7.87 -7.57 15.08
C GLN A 242 9.28 -7.37 15.70
N GLY A 243 10.35 -7.71 14.97
CA GLY A 243 11.73 -7.59 15.44
C GLY A 243 12.15 -8.65 16.45
N MET A 244 11.44 -9.75 16.54
CA MET A 244 11.73 -10.82 17.50
C MET A 244 12.63 -11.94 16.93
N GLY A 245 13.34 -11.62 15.83
CA GLY A 245 14.15 -12.60 15.12
C GLY A 245 13.30 -13.59 14.33
N GLY A 246 13.91 -14.65 13.83
CA GLY A 246 13.26 -15.65 13.02
C GLY A 246 13.71 -15.58 11.57
N LYS A 247 13.08 -16.40 10.73
CA LYS A 247 13.52 -16.65 9.37
C LYS A 247 13.17 -15.53 8.39
N TYR A 248 12.03 -14.86 8.59
CA TYR A 248 11.48 -13.95 7.60
C TYR A 248 11.28 -12.55 8.16
N SER A 249 11.93 -11.57 7.54
CA SER A 249 11.80 -10.14 7.80
C SER A 249 10.84 -9.44 6.85
N VAL A 250 10.59 -10.06 5.67
CA VAL A 250 9.74 -9.51 4.61
C VAL A 250 8.72 -10.53 4.09
N MET A 251 7.60 -10.01 3.60
CA MET A 251 6.60 -10.74 2.81
C MET A 251 6.98 -10.76 1.33
N GLY A 252 7.84 -9.85 0.90
CA GLY A 252 8.32 -9.73 -0.47
C GLY A 252 8.95 -8.37 -0.73
N VAL A 253 9.62 -8.27 -1.87
CA VAL A 253 10.19 -7.04 -2.42
C VAL A 253 9.68 -6.85 -3.83
N ASN A 254 9.08 -5.71 -4.12
CA ASN A 254 8.61 -5.34 -5.44
C ASN A 254 9.40 -4.14 -5.95
N ILE A 255 9.81 -4.16 -7.22
CA ILE A 255 10.48 -3.05 -7.89
C ILE A 255 9.61 -2.50 -9.01
N GLU A 256 9.35 -1.19 -9.02
CA GLU A 256 8.79 -0.49 -10.16
C GLU A 256 9.82 0.47 -10.73
N ASN A 257 9.90 0.55 -12.06
CA ASN A 257 10.91 1.37 -12.70
C ASN A 257 10.41 2.08 -13.95
N THR A 258 11.00 3.24 -14.19
CA THR A 258 10.93 3.98 -15.45
C THR A 258 12.33 4.17 -16.01
N ALA A 259 12.44 4.64 -17.26
CA ALA A 259 13.72 5.03 -17.82
C ALA A 259 14.39 6.11 -16.96
N ARG A 260 15.72 6.14 -16.98
CA ARG A 260 16.52 7.12 -16.23
C ARG A 260 17.49 7.88 -17.14
N HIS A 261 18.02 8.97 -16.63
CA HIS A 261 19.12 9.65 -17.28
C HIS A 261 20.41 8.82 -17.15
N PRO A 262 21.28 8.73 -18.19
CA PRO A 262 22.51 7.94 -18.12
C PRO A 262 23.48 8.36 -16.99
N SER A 263 23.45 9.64 -16.60
CA SER A 263 24.34 10.19 -15.56
C SER A 263 23.79 10.09 -14.12
N THR A 264 22.60 9.54 -13.91
CA THR A 264 21.99 9.48 -12.58
C THR A 264 21.12 8.24 -12.42
N ILE A 265 20.95 7.78 -11.17
CA ILE A 265 20.00 6.73 -10.79
C ILE A 265 19.14 7.28 -9.66
N GLY A 266 17.91 7.69 -9.96
CA GLY A 266 16.92 8.00 -8.93
C GLY A 266 16.45 6.71 -8.27
N VAL A 267 16.54 6.60 -6.95
CA VAL A 267 16.09 5.46 -6.17
C VAL A 267 15.24 5.91 -4.99
N ALA A 268 14.21 5.13 -4.68
CA ALA A 268 13.40 5.33 -3.50
C ALA A 268 12.96 3.99 -2.91
N VAL A 269 12.70 3.99 -1.61
CA VAL A 269 12.10 2.88 -0.89
C VAL A 269 10.89 3.38 -0.10
N ASN A 270 9.82 2.59 -0.11
CA ASN A 270 8.67 2.70 0.78
C ASN A 270 8.33 1.29 1.29
N VAL A 271 7.70 1.19 2.44
CA VAL A 271 7.34 -0.11 2.99
C VAL A 271 5.88 -0.19 3.43
N GLY A 272 5.32 -1.38 3.38
CA GLY A 272 4.12 -1.79 4.11
C GLY A 272 4.52 -2.72 5.26
N CYS A 273 3.80 -2.66 6.39
CA CYS A 273 4.00 -3.56 7.52
C CYS A 273 3.30 -4.91 7.31
N TRP A 274 3.36 -5.79 8.30
CA TRP A 274 2.58 -7.04 8.31
C TRP A 274 1.09 -6.80 8.06
N SER A 275 0.54 -5.67 8.53
CA SER A 275 -0.84 -5.25 8.29
C SER A 275 -0.92 -4.34 7.06
N HIS A 276 -0.47 -4.85 5.92
CA HIS A 276 -0.44 -4.11 4.66
C HIS A 276 -1.84 -3.98 4.06
N ARG A 277 -2.52 -2.88 4.39
CA ARG A 277 -3.90 -2.60 3.98
C ARG A 277 -3.93 -1.84 2.68
N ARG A 278 -4.19 -2.54 1.62
CA ARG A 278 -4.43 -1.98 0.28
C ARG A 278 -5.66 -2.61 -0.34
N GLY A 279 -6.17 -1.99 -1.38
CA GLY A 279 -7.28 -2.54 -2.12
C GLY A 279 -7.29 -2.05 -3.55
N HIS A 280 -7.89 -2.83 -4.44
CA HIS A 280 -8.05 -2.50 -5.85
C HIS A 280 -9.47 -2.79 -6.32
N LEU A 281 -10.12 -1.77 -6.86
CA LEU A 281 -11.42 -1.85 -7.51
C LEU A 281 -11.29 -1.49 -8.98
N THR A 282 -11.95 -2.22 -9.84
CA THR A 282 -12.27 -1.78 -11.22
C THR A 282 -13.74 -1.44 -11.30
N VAL A 283 -14.04 -0.18 -11.56
CA VAL A 283 -15.42 0.34 -11.69
C VAL A 283 -15.71 0.62 -13.16
N ASN A 284 -16.77 0.04 -13.67
CA ASN A 284 -17.27 0.30 -15.03
C ASN A 284 -18.18 1.55 -15.07
N SER A 285 -18.46 2.04 -16.25
CA SER A 285 -19.33 3.21 -16.46
C SER A 285 -20.77 3.05 -15.95
N ASP A 286 -21.26 1.83 -15.85
CA ASP A 286 -22.57 1.46 -15.28
C ASP A 286 -22.53 1.22 -13.76
N LEU A 287 -21.39 1.45 -13.11
CA LEU A 287 -21.11 1.22 -11.70
C LEU A 287 -21.04 -0.26 -11.27
N THR A 288 -21.01 -1.20 -12.20
CA THR A 288 -20.60 -2.56 -11.86
C THR A 288 -19.13 -2.53 -11.43
N VAL A 289 -18.79 -3.34 -10.41
CA VAL A 289 -17.47 -3.32 -9.77
C VAL A 289 -16.90 -4.71 -9.61
N THR A 290 -15.59 -4.83 -9.80
CA THR A 290 -14.80 -6.00 -9.42
C THR A 290 -13.73 -5.61 -8.42
N CYS A 291 -13.38 -6.53 -7.53
CA CYS A 291 -12.34 -6.35 -6.52
C CYS A 291 -11.35 -7.52 -6.60
N ASP A 292 -10.09 -7.21 -6.91
CA ASP A 292 -9.06 -8.25 -7.13
C ASP A 292 -8.32 -8.61 -5.84
N THR A 293 -8.41 -7.77 -4.82
CA THR A 293 -7.63 -7.91 -3.59
C THR A 293 -8.38 -8.56 -2.43
N HIS A 294 -9.73 -8.59 -2.50
CA HIS A 294 -10.60 -9.12 -1.46
C HIS A 294 -11.73 -9.91 -2.11
N SER A 295 -11.52 -11.19 -2.34
CA SER A 295 -12.45 -12.07 -3.08
C SER A 295 -13.84 -12.17 -2.44
N THR A 296 -13.94 -11.94 -1.14
CA THR A 296 -15.21 -12.00 -0.41
C THR A 296 -15.95 -10.66 -0.32
N TRP A 297 -15.30 -9.56 -0.71
CA TRP A 297 -15.97 -8.25 -0.70
C TRP A 297 -16.95 -8.14 -1.86
N LYS A 298 -18.15 -7.64 -1.55
CA LYS A 298 -19.19 -7.36 -2.53
C LYS A 298 -19.93 -6.10 -2.11
N PHE A 299 -20.15 -5.22 -3.05
CA PHE A 299 -21.01 -4.05 -2.85
C PHE A 299 -22.41 -4.34 -3.37
N ASN A 300 -23.41 -4.15 -2.52
CA ASN A 300 -24.82 -4.23 -2.90
C ASN A 300 -25.37 -2.80 -2.83
N ALA A 301 -25.63 -2.21 -4.03
CA ALA A 301 -26.15 -0.84 -4.18
C ALA A 301 -27.61 -0.73 -3.72
#